data_6eaab96c16a75a5147a68a7971aa1a21
#
_entry.id   6eaab96c16a75a5147a68a7971aa1a21
#
_cell.length_a   1.000
_cell.length_b   1.000
_cell.length_c   1.000
_cell.angle_alpha   90.00
_cell.angle_beta   90.00
_cell.angle_gamma   90.00
#
_symmetry.space_group_name_H-M   'P 1'
#
loop_
_entity.id
_entity.type
_entity.pdbx_description
1 polymer ?
#
loop_
_entity_poly.entity_id
_entity_poly.type
_entity_poly.pdbx_seq_one_letter_code
_entity_poly.pdbx_strand_id
1 'polypeptide(L)'
;MNKKKFTYITALTLLSFTLMTGCTNERKENQTAYRQIGINAMENGDYAGAVDAFNSALGQCIGKITENELDICYYKAAAQYAGGDSAGAVDTYTAIIDYDKKA
;
A
#
# COMPACT_ATOMS: atom_id res chain seq x y z
N MET A 1 -14.93 26.58 -26.52
CA MET A 1 -15.35 25.39 -25.74
C MET A 1 -14.45 24.20 -25.97
N ASN A 2 -14.11 23.87 -27.20
CA ASN A 2 -13.26 22.72 -27.50
C ASN A 2 -11.82 22.85 -26.95
N LYS A 3 -11.30 24.06 -26.88
CA LYS A 3 -9.97 24.34 -26.35
C LYS A 3 -9.88 24.06 -24.85
N LYS A 4 -10.95 24.30 -24.08
CA LYS A 4 -10.97 24.02 -22.63
C LYS A 4 -11.00 22.53 -22.36
N LYS A 5 -11.79 21.76 -23.10
CA LYS A 5 -11.84 20.29 -22.97
C LYS A 5 -10.53 19.64 -23.34
N PHE A 6 -9.87 20.15 -24.38
CA PHE A 6 -8.57 19.65 -24.81
C PHE A 6 -7.48 19.88 -23.73
N THR A 7 -7.52 21.05 -23.10
CA THR A 7 -6.58 21.39 -22.03
C THR A 7 -6.77 20.49 -20.81
N TYR A 8 -8.00 20.17 -20.44
CA TYR A 8 -8.29 19.26 -19.34
C TYR A 8 -7.82 17.84 -19.61
N ILE A 9 -8.02 17.33 -20.80
CA ILE A 9 -7.58 15.98 -21.18
C ILE A 9 -6.05 15.90 -21.13
N THR A 10 -5.36 16.93 -21.61
CA THR A 10 -3.90 16.99 -21.58
C THR A 10 -3.37 17.03 -20.13
N ALA A 11 -4.01 17.82 -19.27
CA ALA A 11 -3.65 17.91 -17.86
C ALA A 11 -3.86 16.57 -17.13
N LEU A 12 -4.98 15.89 -17.40
CA LEU A 12 -5.26 14.58 -16.83
C LEU A 12 -4.28 13.53 -17.31
N THR A 13 -3.89 13.55 -18.57
CA THR A 13 -2.89 12.64 -19.14
C THR A 13 -1.52 12.83 -18.49
N LEU A 14 -1.12 14.09 -18.30
CA LEU A 14 0.13 14.43 -17.63
C LEU A 14 0.14 13.98 -16.16
N LEU A 15 -0.98 14.16 -15.46
CA LEU A 15 -1.14 13.69 -14.09
C LEU A 15 -1.03 12.16 -13.99
N SER A 16 -1.66 11.44 -14.92
CA SER A 16 -1.58 9.99 -14.99
C SER A 16 -0.16 9.52 -15.23
N PHE A 17 0.58 10.21 -16.09
CA PHE A 17 1.97 9.89 -16.38
C PHE A 17 2.88 10.12 -15.16
N THR A 18 2.65 11.22 -14.43
CA THR A 18 3.39 11.54 -13.21
C THR A 18 3.17 10.50 -12.11
N LEU A 19 1.96 9.95 -12.01
CA LEU A 19 1.61 8.92 -11.03
C LEU A 19 2.31 7.59 -11.30
N MET A 20 2.80 7.34 -12.52
CA MET A 20 3.51 6.12 -12.89
C MET A 20 5.01 6.16 -12.60
N THR A 21 5.57 7.31 -12.20
CA THR A 21 7.02 7.50 -12.07
C THR A 21 7.57 7.33 -10.66
N GLY A 22 6.79 6.80 -9.71
CA GLY A 22 7.26 6.49 -8.38
C GLY A 22 6.37 7.04 -7.26
N CYS A 23 6.88 6.92 -6.04
CA CYS A 23 6.16 7.35 -4.84
C CYS A 23 6.39 8.85 -4.59
N THR A 24 5.36 9.66 -4.83
CA THR A 24 5.38 11.09 -4.53
C THR A 24 5.25 11.33 -3.03
N ASN A 25 5.55 12.56 -2.57
CA ASN A 25 5.37 12.93 -1.15
C ASN A 25 3.93 12.72 -0.68
N GLU A 26 2.96 13.09 -1.52
CA GLU A 26 1.54 12.89 -1.22
C GLU A 26 1.22 11.39 -1.04
N ARG A 27 1.76 10.53 -1.90
CA ARG A 27 1.56 9.09 -1.80
C ARG A 27 2.22 8.50 -0.55
N LYS A 28 3.38 9.01 -0.16
CA LYS A 28 4.04 8.61 1.09
C LYS A 28 3.22 9.01 2.30
N GLU A 29 2.62 10.20 2.29
CA GLU A 29 1.73 10.65 3.35
C GLU A 29 0.48 9.78 3.43
N ASN A 30 -0.12 9.45 2.28
CA ASN A 30 -1.26 8.55 2.21
C ASN A 30 -0.90 7.15 2.71
N GLN A 31 0.27 6.64 2.34
CA GLN A 31 0.77 5.35 2.81
C GLN A 31 0.88 5.34 4.33
N THR A 32 1.46 6.39 4.91
CA THR A 32 1.60 6.52 6.37
C THR A 32 0.24 6.58 7.04
N ALA A 33 -0.70 7.32 6.47
CA ALA A 33 -2.06 7.43 7.00
C ALA A 33 -2.79 6.07 6.99
N TYR A 34 -2.74 5.35 5.89
CA TYR A 34 -3.35 4.02 5.79
C TYR A 34 -2.68 3.01 6.73
N ARG A 35 -1.37 3.09 6.88
CA ARG A 35 -0.64 2.25 7.84
C ARG A 35 -1.17 2.49 9.26
N GLN A 36 -1.34 3.75 9.65
CA GLN A 36 -1.85 4.09 10.97
C GLN A 36 -3.29 3.60 11.16
N ILE A 37 -4.13 3.74 10.14
CA ILE A 37 -5.50 3.21 10.16
C ILE A 37 -5.47 1.70 10.40
N GLY A 38 -4.59 0.99 9.72
CA GLY A 38 -4.43 -0.45 9.90
C GLY A 38 -4.00 -0.83 11.31
N ILE A 39 -3.04 -0.12 11.88
CA ILE A 39 -2.56 -0.36 13.26
C ILE A 39 -3.70 -0.12 14.25
N ASN A 40 -4.45 0.97 14.08
CA ASN A 40 -5.60 1.27 14.94
C ASN A 40 -6.67 0.18 14.83
N ALA A 41 -6.93 -0.32 13.64
CA ALA A 41 -7.88 -1.41 13.44
C ALA A 41 -7.43 -2.69 14.16
N MET A 42 -6.13 -3.03 14.10
CA MET A 42 -5.58 -4.16 14.85
C MET A 42 -5.80 -4.00 16.36
N GLU A 43 -5.53 -2.83 16.89
CA GLU A 43 -5.72 -2.55 18.32
C GLU A 43 -7.18 -2.72 18.75
N ASN A 44 -8.12 -2.47 17.85
CA ASN A 44 -9.54 -2.64 18.09
C ASN A 44 -10.06 -4.05 17.78
N GLY A 45 -9.19 -4.94 17.34
CA GLY A 45 -9.57 -6.31 16.97
C GLY A 45 -10.22 -6.45 15.60
N ASP A 46 -10.24 -5.38 14.80
CA ASP A 46 -10.75 -5.40 13.43
C ASP A 46 -9.63 -5.80 12.47
N TYR A 47 -9.31 -7.09 12.46
CA TYR A 47 -8.18 -7.59 11.67
C TYR A 47 -8.46 -7.56 10.17
N ALA A 48 -9.69 -7.80 9.74
CA ALA A 48 -10.07 -7.69 8.33
C ALA A 48 -9.92 -6.24 7.84
N GLY A 49 -10.39 -5.27 8.61
CA GLY A 49 -10.22 -3.86 8.31
C GLY A 49 -8.74 -3.45 8.30
N ALA A 50 -7.94 -4.02 9.20
CA ALA A 50 -6.51 -3.77 9.24
C ALA A 50 -5.83 -4.24 7.94
N VAL A 51 -6.13 -5.45 7.48
CA VAL A 51 -5.57 -5.99 6.23
C VAL A 51 -5.95 -5.10 5.05
N ASP A 52 -7.21 -4.66 4.97
CA ASP A 52 -7.65 -3.76 3.91
C ASP A 52 -6.88 -2.44 3.92
N ALA A 53 -6.67 -1.86 5.11
CA ALA A 53 -5.90 -0.63 5.26
C ALA A 53 -4.43 -0.81 4.85
N PHE A 54 -3.81 -1.91 5.25
CA PHE A 54 -2.43 -2.21 4.87
C PHE A 54 -2.30 -2.44 3.36
N ASN A 55 -3.27 -3.10 2.74
CA ASN A 55 -3.30 -3.25 1.29
C ASN A 55 -3.42 -1.89 0.58
N SER A 56 -4.24 -0.99 1.12
CA SER A 56 -4.36 0.38 0.60
C SER A 56 -3.04 1.14 0.74
N ALA A 57 -2.34 0.97 1.87
CA ALA A 57 -1.03 1.57 2.09
C ALA A 57 -0.02 1.06 1.07
N LEU A 58 0.03 -0.24 0.83
CA LEU A 58 0.94 -0.84 -0.14
C LEU A 58 0.63 -0.39 -1.57
N GLY A 59 -0.65 -0.14 -1.88
CA GLY A 59 -1.08 0.34 -3.18
C GLY A 59 -0.68 1.78 -3.49
N GLN A 60 -0.26 2.56 -2.49
CA GLN A 60 0.15 3.96 -2.71
C GLN A 60 1.48 4.08 -3.44
N CYS A 61 2.41 3.16 -3.19
CA CYS A 61 3.76 3.20 -3.73
C CYS A 61 4.04 1.92 -4.51
N ILE A 62 4.00 2.01 -5.84
CA ILE A 62 4.17 0.85 -6.73
C ILE A 62 5.54 0.91 -7.37
N GLY A 63 6.20 -0.24 -7.49
CA GLY A 63 7.41 -0.42 -8.30
C GLY A 63 8.70 -0.53 -7.51
N LYS A 64 8.80 0.06 -6.32
CA LYS A 64 10.00 -0.03 -5.51
C LYS A 64 9.64 -0.42 -4.08
N ILE A 65 10.21 -1.50 -3.59
CA ILE A 65 9.97 -1.97 -2.23
C ILE A 65 11.07 -1.41 -1.33
N THR A 66 10.67 -0.59 -0.37
CA THR A 66 11.56 0.00 0.63
C THR A 66 11.26 -0.62 2.00
N GLU A 67 12.01 -0.21 3.02
CA GLU A 67 11.77 -0.65 4.40
C GLU A 67 10.35 -0.33 4.87
N ASN A 68 9.75 0.75 4.38
CA ASN A 68 8.38 1.11 4.74
C ASN A 68 7.37 0.07 4.26
N GLU A 69 7.49 -0.39 3.02
CA GLU A 69 6.61 -1.41 2.46
C GLU A 69 6.81 -2.76 3.14
N LEU A 70 8.04 -3.12 3.47
CA LEU A 70 8.33 -4.35 4.23
C LEU A 70 7.70 -4.29 5.61
N ASP A 71 7.80 -3.16 6.31
CA ASP A 71 7.18 -2.95 7.61
C ASP A 71 5.66 -3.13 7.54
N ILE A 72 5.02 -2.55 6.53
CA ILE A 72 3.58 -2.70 6.30
C ILE A 72 3.23 -4.17 6.02
N CYS A 73 4.04 -4.89 5.26
CA CYS A 73 3.83 -6.31 4.99
C CYS A 73 3.89 -7.14 6.27
N TYR A 74 4.80 -6.83 7.19
CA TYR A 74 4.85 -7.50 8.49
C TYR A 74 3.57 -7.28 9.29
N TYR A 75 3.08 -6.04 9.34
CA TYR A 75 1.82 -5.75 10.02
C TYR A 75 0.64 -6.47 9.36
N LYS A 76 0.62 -6.50 8.02
CA LYS A 76 -0.42 -7.22 7.28
C LYS A 76 -0.42 -8.71 7.65
N ALA A 77 0.75 -9.34 7.65
CA ALA A 77 0.86 -10.75 8.01
C ALA A 77 0.41 -11.01 9.44
N ALA A 78 0.80 -10.12 10.37
CA ALA A 78 0.37 -10.23 11.77
C ALA A 78 -1.16 -10.09 11.90
N ALA A 79 -1.77 -9.16 11.14
CA ALA A 79 -3.22 -8.99 11.13
C ALA A 79 -3.93 -10.20 10.53
N GLN A 80 -3.41 -10.78 9.47
CA GLN A 80 -3.93 -11.99 8.87
C GLN A 80 -3.91 -13.15 9.87
N TYR A 81 -2.78 -13.36 10.52
CA TYR A 81 -2.63 -14.41 11.51
C TYR A 81 -3.59 -14.23 12.69
N ALA A 82 -3.64 -13.03 13.26
CA ALA A 82 -4.52 -12.72 14.39
C ALA A 82 -6.00 -12.86 14.02
N GLY A 83 -6.35 -12.58 12.77
CA GLY A 83 -7.72 -12.72 12.26
C GLY A 83 -8.09 -14.13 11.84
N GLY A 84 -7.19 -15.10 11.99
CA GLY A 84 -7.47 -16.50 11.66
C GLY A 84 -7.12 -16.90 10.23
N ASP A 85 -6.57 -16.00 9.42
CA ASP A 85 -6.12 -16.29 8.05
C ASP A 85 -4.65 -16.73 8.07
N SER A 86 -4.40 -17.92 8.60
CA SER A 86 -3.04 -18.46 8.71
C SER A 86 -2.40 -18.70 7.35
N ALA A 87 -3.17 -19.16 6.37
CA ALA A 87 -2.67 -19.38 5.01
C ALA A 87 -2.21 -18.07 4.37
N GLY A 88 -3.01 -17.01 4.49
CA GLY A 88 -2.66 -15.68 4.01
C GLY A 88 -1.42 -15.13 4.69
N ALA A 89 -1.30 -15.32 6.01
CA ALA A 89 -0.13 -14.90 6.78
C ALA A 89 1.14 -15.60 6.30
N VAL A 90 1.08 -16.92 6.06
CA VAL A 90 2.21 -17.67 5.52
C VAL A 90 2.62 -17.14 4.17
N ASP A 91 1.67 -16.87 3.27
CA ASP A 91 1.96 -16.30 1.95
C ASP A 91 2.65 -14.94 2.06
N THR A 92 2.17 -14.08 2.95
CA THR A 92 2.75 -12.76 3.16
C THR A 92 4.16 -12.86 3.74
N TYR A 93 4.39 -13.69 4.76
CA TYR A 93 5.73 -13.90 5.33
C TYR A 93 6.68 -14.52 4.32
N THR A 94 6.21 -15.47 3.51
CA THR A 94 7.02 -16.09 2.46
C THR A 94 7.48 -15.05 1.44
N ALA A 95 6.60 -14.15 1.04
CA ALA A 95 6.95 -13.07 0.12
C ALA A 95 8.03 -12.15 0.70
N ILE A 96 7.97 -11.85 2.00
CA ILE A 96 8.97 -11.04 2.69
C ILE A 96 10.33 -11.75 2.69
N ILE A 97 10.35 -13.03 3.03
CA ILE A 97 11.57 -13.84 3.07
C ILE A 97 12.20 -13.93 1.68
N ASP A 98 11.39 -14.18 0.65
CA ASP A 98 11.87 -14.28 -0.73
C ASP A 98 12.48 -12.95 -1.20
N TYR A 99 11.90 -11.85 -0.78
CA TYR A 99 12.45 -10.53 -1.09
C TYR A 99 13.83 -10.33 -0.42
N ASP A 100 13.96 -10.67 0.86
CA ASP A 100 15.21 -10.55 1.61
C ASP A 100 16.33 -11.40 0.98
N LYS A 101 16.01 -12.59 0.49
CA LYS A 101 17.00 -13.47 -0.16
C LYS A 101 17.54 -12.91 -1.47
N LYS A 102 16.74 -12.07 -2.15
CA LYS A 102 17.15 -11.45 -3.42
C LYS A 102 17.90 -10.15 -3.23
N ALA A 103 17.81 -9.57 -2.07
CA ALA A 103 18.53 -8.37 -1.71
C ALA A 103 19.95 -8.71 -1.27
#